data_d513a35b2c02a14a429619880729ebd1
#
_entry.id   d513a35b2c02a14a429619880729ebd1
#
_cell.length_a   1.000
_cell.length_b   1.000
_cell.length_c   1.000
_cell.angle_alpha   90.00
_cell.angle_beta   90.00
_cell.angle_gamma   90.00
#
_symmetry.space_group_name_H-M   'P 1'
#
loop_
_entity.id
_entity.type
_entity.pdbx_description
1 polymer ?
#
loop_
_entity_poly.entity_id
_entity_poly.type
_entity_poly.pdbx_seq_one_letter_code
_entity_poly.pdbx_strand_id
1 'polypeptide(L)'
;MLLSFIDKTKKEIFFLILLSLFFYRSPYIFLNGRFMAEEGSLYFANAYKFGFFYSLIFVDFTSGYLNLWANISGIFSNLFNLSLAPLISNYLALIPKILIIFLILYCRSILFNRFEYKVLFCLLIFLSPQNVPEIWLNSINSQIFFCIIAFIIIFINYNQRNINYFHLSLIFFAGLTGIYSFIFFPIFFFYYFF
;
A
#
# COMPACT_ATOMS: atom_id res chain seq x y z
N MET A 1 -32.21 6.37 -5.49
CA MET A 1 -31.34 7.48 -5.92
C MET A 1 -30.85 8.32 -4.74
N LEU A 2 -31.71 8.90 -3.88
CA LEU A 2 -31.27 9.73 -2.74
C LEU A 2 -30.40 8.98 -1.72
N LEU A 3 -30.79 7.75 -1.34
CA LEU A 3 -30.04 6.91 -0.38
C LEU A 3 -28.64 6.54 -0.89
N SER A 4 -28.50 6.25 -2.19
CA SER A 4 -27.20 5.94 -2.79
C SER A 4 -26.28 7.17 -2.85
N PHE A 5 -26.84 8.35 -3.03
CA PHE A 5 -26.13 9.62 -2.99
C PHE A 5 -25.59 9.91 -1.58
N ILE A 6 -26.45 9.75 -0.56
CA ILE A 6 -26.06 9.93 0.86
C ILE A 6 -24.94 8.96 1.26
N ASP A 7 -25.03 7.69 0.84
CA ASP A 7 -23.99 6.69 1.15
C ASP A 7 -22.65 7.04 0.46
N LYS A 8 -22.69 7.51 -0.78
CA LYS A 8 -21.49 7.97 -1.49
C LYS A 8 -20.84 9.17 -0.77
N THR A 9 -21.62 10.17 -0.43
CA THR A 9 -21.11 11.38 0.25
C THR A 9 -20.49 11.05 1.61
N LYS A 10 -21.07 10.14 2.40
CA LYS A 10 -20.49 9.68 3.67
C LYS A 10 -19.11 9.04 3.47
N LYS A 11 -18.93 8.21 2.44
CA LYS A 11 -17.65 7.58 2.13
C LYS A 11 -16.60 8.60 1.73
N GLU A 12 -16.97 9.57 0.89
CA GLU A 12 -16.07 10.64 0.45
C GLU A 12 -15.61 11.51 1.62
N ILE A 13 -16.54 11.95 2.48
CA ILE A 13 -16.21 12.72 3.68
C ILE A 13 -15.29 11.92 4.60
N PHE A 14 -15.60 10.67 4.85
CA PHE A 14 -14.78 9.82 5.72
C PHE A 14 -13.38 9.59 5.12
N PHE A 15 -13.28 9.41 3.82
CA PHE A 15 -12.00 9.31 3.12
C PHE A 15 -11.13 10.56 3.32
N LEU A 16 -11.73 11.75 3.17
CA LEU A 16 -11.03 13.02 3.40
C LEU A 16 -10.60 13.19 4.87
N ILE A 17 -11.44 12.78 5.82
CA ILE A 17 -11.09 12.78 7.25
C ILE A 17 -9.87 11.88 7.50
N LEU A 18 -9.84 10.67 6.93
CA LEU A 18 -8.69 9.77 7.07
C LEU A 18 -7.42 10.36 6.45
N LEU A 19 -7.49 10.97 5.27
CA LEU A 19 -6.34 11.65 4.67
C LEU A 19 -5.82 12.80 5.55
N SER A 20 -6.73 13.55 6.14
CA SER A 20 -6.36 14.63 7.08
C SER A 20 -5.69 14.07 8.33
N LEU A 21 -6.19 12.96 8.87
CA LEU A 21 -5.57 12.27 10.01
C LEU A 21 -4.18 11.72 9.66
N PHE A 22 -3.96 11.23 8.44
CA PHE A 22 -2.63 10.85 7.98
C PHE A 22 -1.64 12.01 8.07
N PHE A 23 -2.02 13.15 7.52
CA PHE A 23 -1.19 14.35 7.57
C PHE A 23 -0.93 14.80 9.02
N TYR A 24 -2.00 14.87 9.82
CA TYR A 24 -1.92 15.34 11.22
C TYR A 24 -1.05 14.45 12.11
N ARG A 25 -0.99 13.14 11.81
CA ARG A 25 -0.18 12.18 12.57
C ARG A 25 1.32 12.45 12.46
N SER A 26 1.81 12.91 11.32
CA SER A 26 3.25 13.13 11.08
C SER A 26 3.48 14.27 10.10
N PRO A 27 3.04 15.50 10.39
CA PRO A 27 3.10 16.61 9.43
C PRO A 27 4.54 16.92 9.00
N TYR A 28 5.51 16.72 9.90
CA TYR A 28 6.91 16.95 9.59
C TYR A 28 7.41 16.08 8.43
N ILE A 29 7.05 14.79 8.38
CA ILE A 29 7.49 13.86 7.31
C ILE A 29 6.83 14.25 5.98
N PHE A 30 5.60 14.72 6.01
CA PHE A 30 4.91 15.19 4.80
C PHE A 30 5.48 16.48 4.22
N LEU A 31 6.10 17.32 5.05
CA LEU A 31 6.67 18.59 4.62
C LEU A 31 8.18 18.48 4.36
N ASN A 32 8.88 17.68 5.16
CA ASN A 32 10.33 17.52 5.15
C ASN A 32 10.68 16.05 5.03
N GLY A 33 10.43 15.44 3.87
CA GLY A 33 10.65 14.02 3.64
C GLY A 33 12.06 13.57 4.05
N ARG A 34 12.17 12.35 4.55
CA ARG A 34 13.44 11.69 4.83
C ARG A 34 13.40 10.24 4.42
N PHE A 35 14.50 9.73 3.95
CA PHE A 35 14.68 8.30 3.77
C PHE A 35 14.70 7.60 5.11
N MET A 36 13.98 6.50 5.23
CA MET A 36 13.89 5.67 6.41
C MET A 36 14.62 4.36 6.18
N ALA A 37 15.34 3.86 7.19
CA ALA A 37 16.10 2.63 7.09
C ALA A 37 16.96 2.57 5.80
N GLU A 38 16.90 1.49 5.07
CA GLU A 38 17.69 1.23 3.86
C GLU A 38 17.14 1.91 2.59
N GLU A 39 16.06 2.71 2.65
CA GLU A 39 15.49 3.38 1.46
C GLU A 39 16.53 4.20 0.70
N GLY A 40 17.32 5.01 1.42
CA GLY A 40 18.34 5.86 0.82
C GLY A 40 19.61 5.10 0.45
N SER A 41 20.10 4.26 1.35
CA SER A 41 21.39 3.58 1.20
C SER A 41 21.36 2.39 0.23
N LEU A 42 20.23 1.70 0.10
CA LEU A 42 20.08 0.57 -0.81
C LEU A 42 19.22 0.95 -2.03
N TYR A 43 17.94 1.19 -1.87
CA TYR A 43 17.01 1.29 -2.99
C TYR A 43 17.24 2.54 -3.85
N PHE A 44 17.32 3.72 -3.22
CA PHE A 44 17.62 4.95 -3.93
C PHE A 44 19.06 4.94 -4.51
N ALA A 45 20.06 4.51 -3.71
CA ALA A 45 21.45 4.46 -4.15
C ALA A 45 21.64 3.51 -5.34
N ASN A 46 20.95 2.37 -5.39
CA ASN A 46 20.97 1.47 -6.53
C ASN A 46 20.33 2.11 -7.77
N ALA A 47 19.20 2.79 -7.62
CA ALA A 47 18.55 3.50 -8.72
C ALA A 47 19.44 4.61 -9.28
N TYR A 48 20.12 5.34 -8.41
CA TYR A 48 21.05 6.39 -8.81
C TYR A 48 22.29 5.86 -9.53
N LYS A 49 22.87 4.74 -9.06
CA LYS A 49 24.12 4.18 -9.60
C LYS A 49 23.91 3.32 -10.84
N PHE A 50 22.88 2.50 -10.87
CA PHE A 50 22.72 1.43 -11.86
C PHE A 50 21.52 1.64 -12.80
N GLY A 51 20.70 2.66 -12.55
CA GLY A 51 19.58 3.03 -13.41
C GLY A 51 18.35 2.12 -13.25
N PHE A 52 17.38 2.35 -14.15
CA PHE A 52 16.02 1.81 -14.04
C PHE A 52 15.95 0.28 -14.04
N PHE A 53 16.49 -0.37 -15.07
CA PHE A 53 16.29 -1.81 -15.28
C PHE A 53 16.92 -2.67 -14.18
N TYR A 54 18.14 -2.33 -13.81
CA TYR A 54 18.83 -3.04 -12.73
C TYR A 54 18.09 -2.89 -11.40
N SER A 55 17.68 -1.68 -11.09
CA SER A 55 17.03 -1.39 -9.81
C SER A 55 15.63 -1.97 -9.71
N LEU A 56 14.93 -2.14 -10.83
CA LEU A 56 13.59 -2.73 -10.81
C LEU A 56 13.58 -4.18 -10.30
N ILE A 57 14.60 -4.95 -10.65
CA ILE A 57 14.76 -6.36 -10.26
C ILE A 57 15.78 -6.55 -9.13
N PHE A 58 16.21 -5.47 -8.51
CA PHE A 58 17.20 -5.53 -7.44
C PHE A 58 16.67 -6.30 -6.24
N VAL A 59 17.45 -7.28 -5.78
CA VAL A 59 17.23 -8.05 -4.57
C VAL A 59 18.38 -7.75 -3.63
N ASP A 60 18.06 -7.30 -2.43
CA ASP A 60 19.04 -7.22 -1.37
C ASP A 60 19.37 -8.63 -0.87
N PHE A 61 20.63 -9.03 -1.00
CA PHE A 61 21.08 -10.37 -0.63
C PHE A 61 20.98 -10.62 0.87
N THR A 62 20.99 -9.59 1.71
CA THR A 62 20.87 -9.75 3.16
C THR A 62 19.42 -10.08 3.56
N SER A 63 18.44 -9.51 2.88
CA SER A 63 17.02 -9.78 3.10
C SER A 63 16.53 -11.02 2.33
N GLY A 64 17.16 -11.36 1.20
CA GLY A 64 16.87 -12.56 0.44
C GLY A 64 15.56 -12.56 -0.35
N TYR A 65 14.87 -11.42 -0.49
CA TYR A 65 13.63 -11.31 -1.24
C TYR A 65 13.56 -10.04 -2.09
N LEU A 66 12.73 -10.09 -3.14
CA LEU A 66 12.41 -8.93 -3.95
C LEU A 66 11.42 -8.03 -3.21
N ASN A 67 11.75 -6.74 -3.11
CA ASN A 67 10.81 -5.70 -2.66
C ASN A 67 10.53 -4.74 -3.82
N LEU A 68 9.61 -5.15 -4.70
CA LEU A 68 9.30 -4.41 -5.92
C LEU A 68 8.86 -2.98 -5.63
N TRP A 69 8.05 -2.76 -4.58
CA TRP A 69 7.56 -1.41 -4.25
C TRP A 69 8.69 -0.48 -3.79
N ALA A 70 9.62 -0.98 -2.97
CA ALA A 70 10.78 -0.21 -2.56
C ALA A 70 11.71 0.10 -3.76
N ASN A 71 11.88 -0.85 -4.67
CA ASN A 71 12.62 -0.64 -5.93
C ASN A 71 11.97 0.46 -6.77
N ILE A 72 10.65 0.38 -7.00
CA ILE A 72 9.87 1.40 -7.71
C ILE A 72 10.03 2.76 -7.01
N SER A 73 9.91 2.79 -5.68
CA SER A 73 10.08 4.02 -4.90
C SER A 73 11.46 4.65 -5.09
N GLY A 74 12.52 3.85 -5.03
CA GLY A 74 13.88 4.32 -5.28
C GLY A 74 14.07 4.88 -6.69
N ILE A 75 13.52 4.19 -7.70
CA ILE A 75 13.58 4.61 -9.11
C ILE A 75 12.85 5.94 -9.31
N PHE A 76 11.60 6.04 -8.84
CA PHE A 76 10.82 7.27 -8.99
C PHE A 76 11.43 8.43 -8.22
N SER A 77 11.95 8.20 -7.02
CA SER A 77 12.66 9.23 -6.24
C SER A 77 13.89 9.76 -6.96
N ASN A 78 14.59 8.90 -7.71
CA ASN A 78 15.75 9.28 -8.49
C ASN A 78 15.44 10.18 -9.70
N LEU A 79 14.19 10.29 -10.14
CA LEU A 79 13.77 11.21 -11.21
C LEU A 79 13.69 12.67 -10.74
N PHE A 80 13.78 12.91 -9.44
CA PHE A 80 13.68 14.25 -8.85
C PHE A 80 15.02 14.70 -8.27
N ASN A 81 15.12 15.99 -7.97
CA ASN A 81 16.29 16.53 -7.28
C ASN A 81 16.54 15.82 -5.96
N LEU A 82 17.78 15.64 -5.58
CA LEU A 82 18.20 14.91 -4.37
C LEU A 82 17.51 15.43 -3.08
N SER A 83 17.23 16.73 -3.02
CA SER A 83 16.49 17.35 -1.90
C SER A 83 15.03 16.92 -1.80
N LEU A 84 14.40 16.56 -2.92
CA LEU A 84 13.00 16.12 -2.98
C LEU A 84 12.86 14.61 -2.99
N ALA A 85 13.91 13.88 -3.31
CA ALA A 85 13.87 12.42 -3.43
C ALA A 85 13.30 11.71 -2.17
N PRO A 86 13.68 12.09 -0.93
CA PRO A 86 13.09 11.48 0.26
C PRO A 86 11.58 11.73 0.39
N LEU A 87 11.14 12.93 0.03
CA LEU A 87 9.73 13.31 0.08
C LEU A 87 8.90 12.45 -0.89
N ILE A 88 9.41 12.24 -2.10
CA ILE A 88 8.77 11.37 -3.11
C ILE A 88 8.67 9.93 -2.59
N SER A 89 9.73 9.39 -1.97
CA SER A 89 9.69 8.05 -1.36
C SER A 89 8.57 7.94 -0.31
N ASN A 90 8.45 8.93 0.58
CA ASN A 90 7.41 8.94 1.61
C ASN A 90 5.99 9.02 1.01
N TYR A 91 5.77 9.80 -0.05
CA TYR A 91 4.48 9.84 -0.75
C TYR A 91 4.16 8.52 -1.46
N LEU A 92 5.15 7.87 -2.06
CA LEU A 92 4.96 6.54 -2.65
C LEU A 92 4.62 5.49 -1.59
N ALA A 93 5.22 5.57 -0.40
CA ALA A 93 4.87 4.72 0.73
C ALA A 93 3.43 4.93 1.25
N LEU A 94 2.81 6.07 0.96
CA LEU A 94 1.42 6.35 1.31
C LEU A 94 0.42 5.65 0.38
N ILE A 95 0.80 5.36 -0.87
CA ILE A 95 -0.11 4.79 -1.89
C ILE A 95 -0.75 3.47 -1.45
N PRO A 96 -0.01 2.45 -0.96
CA PRO A 96 -0.62 1.20 -0.51
C PRO A 96 -1.66 1.41 0.61
N LYS A 97 -1.45 2.40 1.47
CA LYS A 97 -2.39 2.75 2.54
C LYS A 97 -3.68 3.35 1.99
N ILE A 98 -3.55 4.25 1.03
CA ILE A 98 -4.71 4.83 0.32
C ILE A 98 -5.49 3.73 -0.40
N LEU A 99 -4.80 2.77 -1.04
CA LEU A 99 -5.44 1.64 -1.70
C LEU A 99 -6.23 0.76 -0.73
N ILE A 100 -5.74 0.54 0.49
CA ILE A 100 -6.50 -0.19 1.54
C ILE A 100 -7.80 0.55 1.85
N ILE A 101 -7.74 1.86 2.11
CA ILE A 101 -8.94 2.65 2.38
C ILE A 101 -9.93 2.53 1.21
N PHE A 102 -9.42 2.68 -0.01
CA PHE A 102 -10.23 2.57 -1.22
C PHE A 102 -10.93 1.20 -1.32
N LEU A 103 -10.20 0.10 -1.13
CA LEU A 103 -10.77 -1.24 -1.15
C LEU A 103 -11.84 -1.43 -0.09
N ILE A 104 -11.60 -0.99 1.15
CA ILE A 104 -12.56 -1.13 2.25
C ILE A 104 -13.83 -0.31 1.98
N LEU A 105 -13.70 0.94 1.53
CA LEU A 105 -14.83 1.84 1.38
C LEU A 105 -15.68 1.53 0.15
N TYR A 106 -15.05 1.20 -0.98
CA TYR A 106 -15.72 1.14 -2.27
C TYR A 106 -15.98 -0.28 -2.78
N CYS A 107 -15.19 -1.27 -2.38
CA CYS A 107 -15.45 -2.64 -2.78
C CYS A 107 -16.56 -3.30 -1.96
N ARG A 108 -17.30 -4.20 -2.59
CA ARG A 108 -18.26 -5.08 -1.90
C ARG A 108 -17.51 -6.24 -1.29
N SER A 109 -17.64 -6.42 0.01
CA SER A 109 -16.97 -7.50 0.74
C SER A 109 -17.93 -8.15 1.73
N ILE A 110 -17.72 -9.44 1.98
CA ILE A 110 -18.44 -10.18 3.02
C ILE A 110 -18.15 -9.59 4.41
N LEU A 111 -16.89 -9.14 4.63
CA LEU A 111 -16.45 -8.55 5.90
C LEU A 111 -17.00 -7.14 6.14
N PHE A 112 -17.23 -6.38 5.05
CA PHE A 112 -17.55 -4.94 5.11
C PHE A 112 -18.90 -4.64 4.47
N ASN A 113 -19.96 -5.31 4.91
CA ASN A 113 -21.30 -5.11 4.37
C ASN A 113 -21.98 -3.82 4.88
N ARG A 114 -21.62 -3.34 6.08
CA ARG A 114 -22.14 -2.10 6.69
C ARG A 114 -21.07 -1.02 6.75
N PHE A 115 -21.50 0.24 6.68
CA PHE A 115 -20.58 1.38 6.70
C PHE A 115 -19.81 1.47 8.03
N GLU A 116 -20.46 1.14 9.15
CA GLU A 116 -19.84 1.16 10.48
C GLU A 116 -18.65 0.18 10.57
N TYR A 117 -18.75 -1.00 9.96
CA TYR A 117 -17.64 -1.96 9.92
C TYR A 117 -16.49 -1.43 9.06
N LYS A 118 -16.79 -0.74 7.93
CA LYS A 118 -15.78 -0.09 7.10
C LYS A 118 -15.02 0.97 7.87
N VAL A 119 -15.74 1.82 8.60
CA VAL A 119 -15.15 2.85 9.49
C VAL A 119 -14.26 2.20 10.55
N LEU A 120 -14.78 1.21 11.27
CA LEU A 120 -14.03 0.51 12.32
C LEU A 120 -12.74 -0.10 11.78
N PHE A 121 -12.80 -0.82 10.65
CA PHE A 121 -11.61 -1.44 10.05
C PHE A 121 -10.57 -0.42 9.60
N CYS A 122 -11.00 0.67 8.96
CA CYS A 122 -10.09 1.75 8.61
C CYS A 122 -9.42 2.33 9.86
N LEU A 123 -10.19 2.61 10.91
CA LEU A 123 -9.64 3.17 12.15
C LEU A 123 -8.68 2.20 12.84
N LEU A 124 -9.00 0.91 12.91
CA LEU A 124 -8.10 -0.09 13.49
C LEU A 124 -6.76 -0.19 12.75
N ILE A 125 -6.78 -0.17 11.42
CA ILE A 125 -5.55 -0.23 10.62
C ILE A 125 -4.72 1.04 10.76
N PHE A 126 -5.36 2.21 10.79
CA PHE A 126 -4.66 3.49 10.68
C PHE A 126 -4.42 4.21 12.01
N LEU A 127 -5.20 3.93 13.04
CA LEU A 127 -4.97 4.43 14.39
C LEU A 127 -4.16 3.46 15.26
N SER A 128 -3.94 2.23 14.80
CA SER A 128 -3.04 1.31 15.48
C SER A 128 -1.71 1.99 15.78
N PRO A 129 -1.21 1.92 17.00
CA PRO A 129 0.02 2.58 17.40
C PRO A 129 1.21 1.93 16.69
N GLN A 130 1.51 2.42 15.52
CA GLN A 130 2.79 2.13 14.87
C GLN A 130 3.80 3.09 15.48
N ASN A 131 4.40 2.68 16.58
CA ASN A 131 5.26 3.53 17.41
C ASN A 131 6.59 3.88 16.74
N VAL A 132 6.90 3.25 15.61
CA VAL A 132 8.16 3.48 14.91
C VAL A 132 7.88 4.30 13.66
N PRO A 133 8.42 5.53 13.56
CA PRO A 133 8.31 6.36 12.35
C PRO A 133 8.73 5.62 11.08
N GLU A 134 9.64 4.69 11.20
CA GLU A 134 10.15 3.84 10.13
C GLU A 134 9.09 2.95 9.47
N ILE A 135 8.00 2.61 10.15
CA ILE A 135 6.91 1.81 9.56
C ILE A 135 5.90 2.70 8.84
N TRP A 136 5.75 3.96 9.30
CA TRP A 136 4.61 4.78 8.91
C TRP A 136 4.64 5.23 7.45
N LEU A 137 5.71 5.83 6.98
CA LEU A 137 5.87 6.32 5.60
C LEU A 137 7.17 5.80 4.99
N ASN A 138 7.39 4.50 5.09
CA ASN A 138 8.53 3.80 4.57
C ASN A 138 8.09 2.86 3.43
N SER A 139 8.71 2.99 2.27
CA SER A 139 8.40 2.20 1.08
C SER A 139 8.79 0.72 1.26
N ILE A 140 9.81 0.41 2.05
CA ILE A 140 10.23 -0.97 2.34
C ILE A 140 9.12 -1.69 3.12
N ASN A 141 8.58 -1.03 4.14
CA ASN A 141 7.51 -1.57 4.99
C ASN A 141 6.13 -1.55 4.30
N SER A 142 6.03 -1.02 3.09
CA SER A 142 4.82 -1.14 2.26
C SER A 142 4.42 -2.59 1.97
N GLN A 143 5.35 -3.55 2.10
CA GLN A 143 5.06 -4.98 2.03
C GLN A 143 3.97 -5.43 3.02
N ILE A 144 3.91 -4.83 4.22
CA ILE A 144 2.87 -5.10 5.22
C ILE A 144 1.50 -4.64 4.69
N PHE A 145 1.45 -3.46 4.08
CA PHE A 145 0.21 -2.92 3.54
C PHE A 145 -0.25 -3.66 2.28
N PHE A 146 0.66 -4.13 1.43
CA PHE A 146 0.34 -5.02 0.33
C PHE A 146 -0.16 -6.39 0.81
N CYS A 147 0.36 -6.90 1.92
CA CYS A 147 -0.17 -8.10 2.58
C CYS A 147 -1.63 -7.89 3.03
N ILE A 148 -1.95 -6.74 3.64
CA ILE A 148 -3.32 -6.37 4.02
C ILE A 148 -4.21 -6.23 2.78
N ILE A 149 -3.72 -5.64 1.68
CA ILE A 149 -4.45 -5.57 0.40
C ILE A 149 -4.79 -6.97 -0.09
N ALA A 150 -3.82 -7.87 -0.13
CA ALA A 150 -4.04 -9.26 -0.54
C ALA A 150 -5.09 -9.95 0.33
N PHE A 151 -5.00 -9.79 1.66
CA PHE A 151 -6.00 -10.30 2.61
C PHE A 151 -7.41 -9.76 2.31
N ILE A 152 -7.57 -8.45 2.12
CA ILE A 152 -8.88 -7.84 1.85
C ILE A 152 -9.47 -8.39 0.54
N ILE A 153 -8.66 -8.58 -0.49
CA ILE A 153 -9.10 -9.07 -1.80
C ILE A 153 -9.73 -10.47 -1.70
N ILE A 154 -9.25 -11.35 -0.81
CA ILE A 154 -9.83 -12.67 -0.58
C ILE A 154 -11.34 -12.59 -0.21
N PHE A 155 -11.72 -11.55 0.52
CA PHE A 155 -13.10 -11.37 1.01
C PHE A 155 -13.95 -10.46 0.12
N ILE A 156 -13.44 -10.02 -1.03
CA ILE A 156 -14.24 -9.24 -1.97
C ILE A 156 -15.16 -10.20 -2.72
N ASN A 157 -16.46 -9.85 -2.73
CA ASN A 157 -17.45 -10.61 -3.48
C ASN A 157 -17.24 -10.40 -4.98
N TYR A 158 -16.80 -11.46 -5.65
CA TYR A 158 -16.81 -11.51 -7.11
C TYR A 158 -18.15 -12.03 -7.60
N ASN A 159 -18.76 -11.33 -8.56
CA ASN A 159 -19.76 -11.96 -9.43
C ASN A 159 -19.01 -13.03 -10.24
N GLN A 160 -19.45 -14.26 -10.13
CA GLN A 160 -18.77 -15.54 -10.49
C GLN A 160 -18.13 -15.66 -11.89
N ARG A 161 -18.09 -14.62 -12.71
CA ARG A 161 -17.57 -14.71 -14.09
C ARG A 161 -16.62 -13.58 -14.53
N ASN A 162 -16.45 -12.51 -13.75
CA ASN A 162 -15.60 -11.40 -14.18
C ASN A 162 -14.36 -11.29 -13.30
N ILE A 163 -13.23 -11.75 -13.83
CA ILE A 163 -11.92 -11.48 -13.25
C ILE A 163 -11.72 -9.96 -13.22
N ASN A 164 -11.58 -9.41 -12.04
CA ASN A 164 -11.24 -8.00 -11.91
C ASN A 164 -9.72 -7.83 -12.06
N TYR A 165 -9.29 -7.42 -13.24
CA TYR A 165 -7.87 -7.22 -13.56
C TYR A 165 -7.17 -6.24 -12.59
N PHE A 166 -7.89 -5.27 -12.03
CA PHE A 166 -7.35 -4.38 -11.01
C PHE A 166 -6.97 -5.15 -9.74
N HIS A 167 -7.84 -6.03 -9.24
CA HIS A 167 -7.52 -6.85 -8.07
C HIS A 167 -6.39 -7.83 -8.36
N LEU A 168 -6.39 -8.42 -9.55
CA LEU A 168 -5.31 -9.33 -9.98
C LEU A 168 -3.96 -8.61 -10.02
N SER A 169 -3.91 -7.38 -10.55
CA SER A 169 -2.68 -6.58 -10.53
C SER A 169 -2.21 -6.25 -9.11
N LEU A 170 -3.13 -5.93 -8.20
CA LEU A 170 -2.76 -5.69 -6.79
C LEU A 170 -2.20 -6.94 -6.11
N ILE A 171 -2.76 -8.13 -6.38
CA ILE A 171 -2.23 -9.41 -5.88
C ILE A 171 -0.83 -9.66 -6.45
N PHE A 172 -0.63 -9.40 -7.74
CA PHE A 172 0.67 -9.54 -8.38
C PHE A 172 1.71 -8.62 -7.75
N PHE A 173 1.38 -7.34 -7.56
CA PHE A 173 2.24 -6.40 -6.85
C PHE A 173 2.51 -6.83 -5.41
N ALA A 174 1.50 -7.31 -4.70
CA ALA A 174 1.65 -7.83 -3.35
C ALA A 174 2.62 -9.01 -3.28
N GLY A 175 2.53 -9.95 -4.23
CA GLY A 175 3.40 -11.11 -4.30
C GLY A 175 4.87 -10.77 -4.59
N LEU A 176 5.13 -9.69 -5.35
CA LEU A 176 6.47 -9.23 -5.67
C LEU A 176 7.02 -8.19 -4.65
N THR A 177 6.20 -7.77 -3.69
CA THR A 177 6.59 -6.77 -2.68
C THR A 177 6.77 -7.42 -1.32
N GLY A 178 7.89 -8.16 -1.17
CA GLY A 178 8.26 -8.81 0.09
C GLY A 178 7.57 -10.15 0.32
N ILE A 179 7.88 -10.76 1.46
CA ILE A 179 7.52 -12.15 1.78
C ILE A 179 6.13 -12.29 2.44
N TYR A 180 5.60 -11.24 3.05
CA TYR A 180 4.37 -11.36 3.85
C TYR A 180 3.15 -11.78 3.04
N SER A 181 3.04 -11.34 1.79
CA SER A 181 1.91 -11.69 0.91
C SER A 181 1.95 -13.15 0.46
N PHE A 182 3.12 -13.78 0.52
CA PHE A 182 3.28 -15.19 0.12
C PHE A 182 2.50 -16.15 1.02
N ILE A 183 2.21 -15.75 2.26
CA ILE A 183 1.37 -16.52 3.20
C ILE A 183 -0.02 -16.79 2.62
N PHE A 184 -0.55 -15.88 1.78
CA PHE A 184 -1.87 -16.04 1.17
C PHE A 184 -1.86 -16.80 -0.15
N PHE A 185 -0.69 -17.17 -0.69
CA PHE A 185 -0.59 -17.90 -1.95
C PHE A 185 -1.42 -19.20 -1.98
N PRO A 186 -1.38 -20.08 -0.97
CA PRO A 186 -2.20 -21.28 -0.95
C PRO A 186 -3.70 -20.98 -1.04
N ILE A 187 -4.17 -19.93 -0.33
CA ILE A 187 -5.58 -19.53 -0.32
C ILE A 187 -6.01 -19.08 -1.71
N PHE A 188 -5.20 -18.23 -2.37
CA PHE A 188 -5.48 -17.79 -3.74
C PHE A 188 -5.45 -18.96 -4.72
N PHE A 189 -4.50 -19.87 -4.57
CA PHE A 189 -4.39 -21.05 -5.42
C PHE A 189 -5.66 -21.89 -5.34
N PHE A 190 -6.12 -22.25 -4.15
CA PHE A 190 -7.35 -23.01 -3.98
C PHE A 190 -8.60 -22.23 -4.44
N TYR A 191 -8.68 -20.95 -4.19
CA TYR A 191 -9.84 -20.12 -4.56
C TYR A 191 -10.01 -19.95 -6.08
N TYR A 192 -8.94 -19.94 -6.86
CA TYR A 192 -9.00 -19.71 -8.31
C TYR A 192 -8.93 -21.00 -9.14
N PHE A 193 -8.44 -22.09 -8.59
CA PHE A 193 -8.29 -23.34 -9.33
C PHE A 193 -9.30 -24.43 -8.95
N PHE A 194 -10.01 -24.26 -7.85
CA PHE A 194 -11.08 -25.16 -7.38
C PHE A 194 -12.35 -24.40 -7.02
#